data_e441f657ddfa83fc9edcab4674780417
#
_entry.id   e441f657ddfa83fc9edcab4674780417
#
_cell.length_a   1.000
_cell.length_b   1.000
_cell.length_c   1.000
_cell.angle_alpha   90.00
_cell.angle_beta   90.00
_cell.angle_gamma   90.00
#
_symmetry.space_group_name_H-M   'P 1'
#
loop_
_entity.id
_entity.type
_entity.pdbx_description
1 polymer ?
#
loop_
_entity_poly.entity_id
_entity_poly.type
_entity_poly.pdbx_seq_one_letter_code
_entity_poly.pdbx_strand_id
1 'polypeptide(L)'
;MAFGLSDKITIDKSENYIMSIRLRSDGLSFSVYNPSEKESFLYKEVPFERGRNYISSLKEIFFENEFFSWHYKKVNVICASYPYTIIPKELFQEKYKTEILTFTTSAVEKHCLSNVLTNEHAELVFGIEDEVYEFCSRSLVNPYFVHHITPILPLLRKLSCNSLSKQLFVNLHRQSIDIIGYAQGSLIFINSFEYKQTEDIVYYVLYVWKQMGMSQQSDQLSLFGDPSACQDLNKILKDYIQYIKLLGMPSEAYLLGTDVLQTPLDVIALSLCEL
;
A
#
# COMPACT_ATOMS: atom_id res chain seq x y z
N MET A 1 -15.74 15.20 12.45
CA MET A 1 -15.07 15.12 13.77
C MET A 1 -13.68 15.67 13.65
N ALA A 2 -13.34 16.73 14.39
CA ALA A 2 -11.96 17.24 14.41
C ALA A 2 -11.05 16.20 15.09
N PHE A 3 -10.04 15.73 14.38
CA PHE A 3 -9.03 14.82 14.91
C PHE A 3 -7.97 15.68 15.61
N GLY A 4 -7.89 15.65 16.95
CA GLY A 4 -6.75 16.25 17.65
C GLY A 4 -5.47 15.57 17.20
N LEU A 5 -4.58 16.28 16.52
CA LEU A 5 -3.17 15.93 16.49
C LEU A 5 -2.69 15.98 17.95
N SER A 6 -1.72 15.11 18.32
CA SER A 6 -1.13 15.21 19.66
C SER A 6 -0.60 16.63 19.88
N ASP A 7 -0.62 17.13 21.11
CA ASP A 7 -0.12 18.49 21.47
C ASP A 7 1.34 18.75 21.03
N LYS A 8 2.02 17.71 20.53
CA LYS A 8 3.39 17.77 20.00
C LYS A 8 3.49 18.35 18.58
N ILE A 9 2.41 18.26 17.78
CA ILE A 9 2.41 18.71 16.38
C ILE A 9 1.62 20.00 16.27
N THR A 10 2.35 21.09 16.04
CA THR A 10 1.79 22.43 15.84
C THR A 10 2.14 22.94 14.45
N ILE A 11 1.40 23.92 13.94
CA ILE A 11 1.65 24.53 12.63
C ILE A 11 3.09 25.02 12.48
N ASP A 12 3.65 25.63 13.52
CA ASP A 12 5.02 26.19 13.51
C ASP A 12 6.13 25.13 13.40
N LYS A 13 5.81 23.87 13.69
CA LYS A 13 6.74 22.73 13.62
C LYS A 13 6.45 21.80 12.46
N SER A 14 5.37 22.01 11.71
CA SER A 14 4.91 21.11 10.68
C SER A 14 5.97 20.82 9.60
N GLU A 15 6.82 21.80 9.29
CA GLU A 15 7.94 21.67 8.33
C GLU A 15 8.99 20.60 8.69
N ASN A 16 9.01 20.12 9.95
CA ASN A 16 9.89 19.02 10.37
C ASN A 16 9.25 17.64 10.20
N TYR A 17 7.96 17.62 9.92
CA TYR A 17 7.19 16.38 9.84
C TYR A 17 6.90 15.96 8.40
N ILE A 18 6.83 14.64 8.21
CA ILE A 18 6.34 14.02 6.97
C ILE A 18 4.92 13.55 7.23
N MET A 19 4.00 13.93 6.32
CA MET A 19 2.63 13.48 6.31
C MET A 19 2.43 12.45 5.20
N SER A 20 1.76 11.33 5.51
CA SER A 20 1.29 10.38 4.51
C SER A 20 -0.21 10.19 4.66
N ILE A 21 -0.97 10.42 3.59
CA ILE A 21 -2.42 10.22 3.52
C ILE A 21 -2.65 9.00 2.65
N ARG A 22 -3.30 7.97 3.19
CA ARG A 22 -3.61 6.74 2.48
C ARG A 22 -5.08 6.74 2.10
N LEU A 23 -5.36 6.84 0.81
CA LEU A 23 -6.70 6.81 0.24
C LEU A 23 -7.14 5.36 0.06
N ARG A 24 -8.31 5.00 0.59
CA ARG A 24 -8.92 3.67 0.51
C ARG A 24 -10.34 3.79 -0.07
N SER A 25 -10.89 2.73 -0.59
CA SER A 25 -12.28 2.72 -1.10
C SER A 25 -13.34 3.04 -0.04
N ASP A 26 -13.04 2.80 1.24
CA ASP A 26 -13.96 2.95 2.38
C ASP A 26 -13.59 4.09 3.34
N GLY A 27 -12.65 4.95 2.96
CA GLY A 27 -12.18 6.04 3.80
C GLY A 27 -10.76 6.50 3.51
N LEU A 28 -10.15 7.14 4.47
CA LEU A 28 -8.73 7.45 4.46
C LEU A 28 -8.07 7.04 5.78
N SER A 29 -6.77 6.95 5.77
CA SER A 29 -5.96 6.99 6.98
C SER A 29 -4.80 7.94 6.76
N PHE A 30 -4.21 8.43 7.84
CA PHE A 30 -3.04 9.30 7.73
C PHE A 30 -2.03 8.98 8.82
N SER A 31 -0.77 9.25 8.50
CA SER A 31 0.33 9.25 9.46
C SER A 31 1.10 10.55 9.40
N VAL A 32 1.64 10.96 10.55
CA VAL A 32 2.53 12.12 10.68
C VAL A 32 3.68 11.72 11.57
N TYR A 33 4.92 11.98 11.17
CA TYR A 33 6.09 11.70 11.98
C TYR A 33 7.24 12.64 11.66
N ASN A 34 8.14 12.85 12.63
CA ASN A 34 9.39 13.57 12.45
C ASN A 34 10.55 12.56 12.28
N PRO A 35 11.23 12.51 11.11
CA PRO A 35 12.33 11.57 10.89
C PRO A 35 13.50 11.74 11.86
N SER A 36 13.63 12.93 12.49
CA SER A 36 14.71 13.24 13.44
C SER A 36 14.35 12.91 14.89
N GLU A 37 13.10 12.51 15.19
CA GLU A 37 12.61 12.25 16.54
C GLU A 37 12.08 10.82 16.66
N LYS A 38 12.61 10.06 17.61
CA LYS A 38 12.09 8.74 17.94
C LYS A 38 10.69 8.86 18.55
N GLU A 39 9.85 7.84 18.33
CA GLU A 39 8.50 7.75 18.91
C GLU A 39 7.60 8.95 18.57
N SER A 40 7.87 9.60 17.42
CA SER A 40 7.07 10.73 16.94
C SER A 40 5.92 10.30 16.01
N PHE A 41 5.86 9.03 15.63
CA PHE A 41 4.90 8.50 14.66
C PHE A 41 3.48 8.47 15.24
N LEU A 42 2.56 9.09 14.53
CA LEU A 42 1.14 9.08 14.78
C LEU A 42 0.44 8.43 13.58
N TYR A 43 -0.51 7.54 13.84
CA TYR A 43 -1.38 6.95 12.80
C TYR A 43 -2.84 7.03 13.22
N LYS A 44 -3.72 7.39 12.27
CA LYS A 44 -5.17 7.40 12.48
C LYS A 44 -5.91 6.93 11.24
N GLU A 45 -6.99 6.18 11.46
CA GLU A 45 -7.95 5.79 10.44
C GLU A 45 -9.22 6.64 10.51
N VAL A 46 -9.74 6.99 9.34
CA VAL A 46 -10.95 7.78 9.18
C VAL A 46 -11.86 7.06 8.19
N PRO A 47 -12.78 6.23 8.68
CA PRO A 47 -13.75 5.57 7.82
C PRO A 47 -14.77 6.59 7.29
N PHE A 48 -15.21 6.42 6.04
CA PHE A 48 -16.30 7.23 5.48
C PHE A 48 -17.64 6.56 5.78
N GLU A 49 -18.68 7.38 5.87
CA GLU A 49 -20.04 6.89 6.03
C GLU A 49 -20.49 6.14 4.78
N ARG A 50 -21.11 4.98 4.97
CA ARG A 50 -21.62 4.17 3.85
C ARG A 50 -22.67 4.93 3.06
N GLY A 51 -22.56 4.88 1.73
CA GLY A 51 -23.53 5.50 0.81
C GLY A 51 -23.29 6.97 0.52
N ARG A 52 -22.31 7.62 1.16
CA ARG A 52 -21.89 8.96 0.79
C ARG A 52 -20.93 8.94 -0.42
N ASN A 53 -20.98 10.00 -1.19
CA ASN A 53 -20.02 10.22 -2.28
C ASN A 53 -18.60 10.38 -1.70
N TYR A 54 -17.63 9.66 -2.26
CA TYR A 54 -16.24 9.60 -1.77
C TYR A 54 -15.58 10.97 -1.70
N ILE A 55 -15.63 11.74 -2.80
CA ILE A 55 -14.97 13.06 -2.85
C ILE A 55 -15.62 14.07 -1.89
N SER A 56 -16.94 13.96 -1.67
CA SER A 56 -17.65 14.82 -0.71
C SER A 56 -17.18 14.53 0.72
N SER A 57 -17.04 13.25 1.10
CA SER A 57 -16.52 12.85 2.40
C SER A 57 -15.06 13.27 2.59
N LEU A 58 -14.25 13.14 1.54
CA LEU A 58 -12.84 13.57 1.56
C LEU A 58 -12.74 15.09 1.81
N LYS A 59 -13.52 15.89 1.09
CA LYS A 59 -13.57 17.36 1.26
C LYS A 59 -14.00 17.76 2.65
N GLU A 60 -15.03 17.12 3.21
CA GLU A 60 -15.53 17.39 4.57
C GLU A 60 -14.45 17.14 5.62
N ILE A 61 -13.73 15.99 5.53
CA ILE A 61 -12.62 15.68 6.46
C ILE A 61 -11.50 16.72 6.39
N PHE A 62 -11.13 17.16 5.19
CA PHE A 62 -10.11 18.19 5.03
C PHE A 62 -10.56 19.55 5.57
N PHE A 63 -11.81 19.91 5.35
CA PHE A 63 -12.38 21.16 5.85
C PHE A 63 -12.47 21.19 7.38
N GLU A 64 -12.84 20.08 8.00
CA GLU A 64 -12.92 19.97 9.46
C GLU A 64 -11.53 19.89 10.14
N ASN A 65 -10.46 19.61 9.40
CA ASN A 65 -9.14 19.34 9.95
C ASN A 65 -8.06 20.13 9.20
N GLU A 66 -7.82 21.37 9.61
CA GLU A 66 -6.90 22.32 8.97
C GLU A 66 -5.47 21.80 8.82
N PHE A 67 -5.04 20.88 9.69
CA PHE A 67 -3.68 20.34 9.66
C PHE A 67 -3.33 19.62 8.35
N PHE A 68 -4.31 19.14 7.56
CA PHE A 68 -4.02 18.58 6.25
C PHE A 68 -3.42 19.59 5.28
N SER A 69 -3.75 20.86 5.43
CA SER A 69 -3.26 21.95 4.57
C SER A 69 -1.98 22.64 5.08
N TRP A 70 -1.42 22.21 6.21
CA TRP A 70 -0.19 22.78 6.73
C TRP A 70 1.02 22.47 5.83
N HIS A 71 2.08 23.25 5.97
CA HIS A 71 3.31 23.06 5.23
C HIS A 71 4.17 21.98 5.92
N TYR A 72 4.18 20.78 5.35
CA TYR A 72 5.00 19.66 5.82
C TYR A 72 6.31 19.56 5.05
N LYS A 73 7.34 18.92 5.65
CA LYS A 73 8.60 18.60 4.98
C LYS A 73 8.37 17.80 3.69
N LYS A 74 7.40 16.88 3.74
CA LYS A 74 6.95 16.07 2.60
C LYS A 74 5.50 15.64 2.82
N VAL A 75 4.74 15.59 1.75
CA VAL A 75 3.37 15.05 1.75
C VAL A 75 3.29 13.90 0.75
N ASN A 76 2.94 12.71 1.23
CA ASN A 76 2.70 11.55 0.40
C ASN A 76 1.20 11.26 0.34
N VAL A 77 0.70 10.93 -0.86
CA VAL A 77 -0.67 10.43 -1.07
C VAL A 77 -0.58 8.99 -1.55
N ILE A 78 -0.86 8.05 -0.65
CA ILE A 78 -0.81 6.61 -0.94
C ILE A 78 -2.16 6.20 -1.54
N CYS A 79 -2.14 5.76 -2.79
CA CYS A 79 -3.29 5.26 -3.51
C CYS A 79 -3.43 3.76 -3.26
N ALA A 80 -4.37 3.37 -2.39
CA ALA A 80 -4.64 1.97 -2.06
C ALA A 80 -5.88 1.47 -2.79
N SER A 81 -5.82 0.24 -3.32
CA SER A 81 -6.94 -0.40 -4.03
C SER A 81 -7.33 0.28 -5.35
N TYR A 82 -6.38 0.93 -5.99
CA TYR A 82 -6.55 1.51 -7.32
C TYR A 82 -6.03 0.55 -8.40
N PRO A 83 -6.63 0.54 -9.60
CA PRO A 83 -6.17 -0.32 -10.70
C PRO A 83 -4.77 0.09 -11.14
N TYR A 84 -3.92 -0.89 -11.39
CA TYR A 84 -2.54 -0.67 -11.82
C TYR A 84 -2.05 -1.74 -12.78
N THR A 85 -0.95 -1.45 -13.46
CA THR A 85 -0.19 -2.39 -14.25
C THR A 85 1.31 -2.13 -14.09
N ILE A 86 2.14 -3.14 -14.31
CA ILE A 86 3.60 -2.99 -14.30
C ILE A 86 4.15 -3.18 -15.70
N ILE A 87 4.97 -2.24 -16.12
CA ILE A 87 5.54 -2.19 -17.46
C ILE A 87 7.07 -2.26 -17.32
N PRO A 88 7.77 -3.21 -17.98
CA PRO A 88 9.22 -3.19 -18.05
C PRO A 88 9.73 -1.84 -18.55
N LYS A 89 10.81 -1.33 -17.93
CA LYS A 89 11.32 0.03 -18.22
C LYS A 89 11.66 0.24 -19.69
N GLU A 90 12.14 -0.79 -20.37
CA GLU A 90 12.48 -0.76 -21.79
C GLU A 90 11.28 -0.58 -22.71
N LEU A 91 10.07 -0.95 -22.23
CA LEU A 91 8.81 -0.84 -22.97
C LEU A 91 7.97 0.36 -22.55
N PHE A 92 8.34 1.00 -21.42
CA PHE A 92 7.59 2.13 -20.90
C PHE A 92 7.81 3.38 -21.73
N GLN A 93 6.72 4.02 -22.12
CA GLN A 93 6.72 5.35 -22.75
C GLN A 93 5.60 6.17 -22.10
N GLU A 94 5.95 7.30 -21.52
CA GLU A 94 5.04 8.20 -20.78
C GLU A 94 3.74 8.51 -21.57
N LYS A 95 3.86 8.75 -22.86
CA LYS A 95 2.73 9.08 -23.75
C LYS A 95 1.68 7.97 -23.89
N TYR A 96 2.05 6.70 -23.65
CA TYR A 96 1.17 5.54 -23.81
C TYR A 96 0.66 4.97 -22.49
N LYS A 97 1.04 5.55 -21.34
CA LYS A 97 0.71 5.01 -20.02
C LYS A 97 -0.81 4.84 -19.81
N THR A 98 -1.61 5.81 -20.25
CA THR A 98 -3.08 5.77 -20.11
C THR A 98 -3.69 4.67 -20.98
N GLU A 99 -3.23 4.52 -22.22
CA GLU A 99 -3.71 3.47 -23.12
C GLU A 99 -3.39 2.08 -22.60
N ILE A 100 -2.17 1.88 -22.07
CA ILE A 100 -1.74 0.61 -21.50
C ILE A 100 -2.56 0.29 -20.24
N LEU A 101 -2.75 1.26 -19.34
CA LEU A 101 -3.56 1.06 -18.14
C LEU A 101 -5.01 0.68 -18.51
N THR A 102 -5.63 1.41 -19.43
CA THR A 102 -7.00 1.13 -19.88
C THR A 102 -7.11 -0.25 -20.50
N PHE A 103 -6.13 -0.65 -21.31
CA PHE A 103 -6.09 -1.97 -21.95
C PHE A 103 -5.97 -3.11 -20.92
N THR A 104 -5.13 -2.94 -19.89
CA THR A 104 -4.82 -4.00 -18.93
C THR A 104 -5.84 -4.11 -17.79
N THR A 105 -6.50 -3.02 -17.42
CA THR A 105 -7.35 -2.97 -16.22
C THR A 105 -8.81 -2.66 -16.51
N SER A 106 -9.15 -2.34 -17.76
CA SER A 106 -10.49 -1.83 -18.16
C SER A 106 -10.88 -0.55 -17.39
N ALA A 107 -9.92 0.15 -16.80
CA ALA A 107 -10.15 1.41 -16.10
C ALA A 107 -10.34 2.52 -17.13
N VAL A 108 -11.54 3.10 -17.15
CA VAL A 108 -11.89 4.20 -18.07
C VAL A 108 -11.81 5.52 -17.33
N GLU A 109 -11.28 6.57 -17.99
CA GLU A 109 -11.35 7.96 -17.54
C GLU A 109 -10.78 8.22 -16.13
N LYS A 110 -9.55 7.78 -15.90
CA LYS A 110 -8.83 8.06 -14.67
C LYS A 110 -7.55 8.85 -14.94
N HIS A 111 -7.21 9.74 -14.01
CA HIS A 111 -5.90 10.38 -14.02
C HIS A 111 -4.81 9.32 -13.85
N CYS A 112 -3.94 9.22 -14.87
CA CYS A 112 -2.95 8.16 -14.93
C CYS A 112 -1.59 8.66 -14.40
N LEU A 113 -1.07 7.97 -13.41
CA LEU A 113 0.20 8.25 -12.74
C LEU A 113 1.16 7.07 -12.89
N SER A 114 2.44 7.30 -12.65
CA SER A 114 3.44 6.22 -12.59
C SER A 114 4.40 6.36 -11.44
N ASN A 115 4.91 5.23 -10.96
CA ASN A 115 6.00 5.17 -9.99
C ASN A 115 7.12 4.27 -10.52
N VAL A 116 8.35 4.74 -10.40
CA VAL A 116 9.53 3.98 -10.81
C VAL A 116 9.78 2.84 -9.81
N LEU A 117 9.87 1.63 -10.31
CA LEU A 117 10.28 0.44 -9.56
C LEU A 117 11.76 0.13 -9.86
N THR A 118 12.66 0.83 -9.18
CA THR A 118 14.09 0.82 -9.50
C THR A 118 14.69 -0.59 -9.44
N ASN A 119 14.34 -1.37 -8.42
CA ASN A 119 14.90 -2.72 -8.22
C ASN A 119 14.33 -3.75 -9.21
N GLU A 120 13.15 -3.52 -9.72
CA GLU A 120 12.43 -4.37 -10.67
C GLU A 120 12.66 -3.98 -12.12
N HIS A 121 13.41 -2.88 -12.38
CA HIS A 121 13.60 -2.28 -13.71
C HIS A 121 12.27 -2.10 -14.45
N ALA A 122 11.28 -1.53 -13.78
CA ALA A 122 9.92 -1.38 -14.28
C ALA A 122 9.28 -0.06 -13.83
N GLU A 123 8.16 0.28 -14.45
CA GLU A 123 7.25 1.36 -14.02
C GLU A 123 5.93 0.75 -13.58
N LEU A 124 5.44 1.14 -12.42
CA LEU A 124 4.09 0.85 -11.97
C LEU A 124 3.19 2.00 -12.40
N VAL A 125 2.26 1.73 -13.30
CA VAL A 125 1.28 2.70 -13.81
C VAL A 125 -0.05 2.43 -13.13
N PHE A 126 -0.72 3.48 -12.62
CA PHE A 126 -1.99 3.35 -11.91
C PHE A 126 -2.92 4.53 -12.19
N GLY A 127 -4.22 4.31 -11.97
CA GLY A 127 -5.24 5.32 -12.20
C GLY A 127 -5.88 5.78 -10.89
N ILE A 128 -6.10 7.07 -10.77
CA ILE A 128 -6.87 7.70 -9.69
C ILE A 128 -8.00 8.53 -10.31
N GLU A 129 -9.15 8.63 -9.63
CA GLU A 129 -10.25 9.48 -10.09
C GLU A 129 -9.79 10.94 -10.23
N ASP A 130 -10.13 11.59 -11.37
CA ASP A 130 -9.71 12.97 -11.67
C ASP A 130 -10.09 13.95 -10.55
N GLU A 131 -11.31 13.86 -10.02
CA GLU A 131 -11.78 14.73 -8.95
C GLU A 131 -10.95 14.58 -7.65
N VAL A 132 -10.51 13.35 -7.34
CA VAL A 132 -9.69 13.06 -6.15
C VAL A 132 -8.28 13.59 -6.35
N TYR A 133 -7.70 13.35 -7.54
CA TYR A 133 -6.38 13.87 -7.89
C TYR A 133 -6.34 15.40 -7.85
N GLU A 134 -7.29 16.07 -8.51
CA GLU A 134 -7.37 17.53 -8.53
C GLU A 134 -7.56 18.11 -7.13
N PHE A 135 -8.45 17.51 -6.33
CA PHE A 135 -8.67 17.95 -4.96
C PHE A 135 -7.40 17.84 -4.12
N CYS A 136 -6.75 16.68 -4.10
CA CYS A 136 -5.51 16.50 -3.33
C CYS A 136 -4.38 17.42 -3.83
N SER A 137 -4.24 17.59 -5.15
CA SER A 137 -3.21 18.45 -5.75
C SER A 137 -3.39 19.94 -5.42
N ARG A 138 -4.65 20.39 -5.20
CA ARG A 138 -4.96 21.78 -4.82
C ARG A 138 -4.93 22.03 -3.31
N SER A 139 -5.27 21.00 -2.52
CA SER A 139 -5.41 21.14 -1.06
C SER A 139 -4.13 20.85 -0.29
N LEU A 140 -3.20 20.11 -0.88
CA LEU A 140 -1.94 19.70 -0.28
C LEU A 140 -0.75 20.44 -0.91
N VAL A 141 0.31 20.64 -0.13
CA VAL A 141 1.53 21.29 -0.62
C VAL A 141 2.44 20.25 -1.28
N ASN A 142 2.60 20.34 -2.59
CA ASN A 142 3.45 19.45 -3.40
C ASN A 142 3.27 17.96 -3.09
N PRO A 143 2.05 17.38 -3.18
CA PRO A 143 1.82 15.99 -2.84
C PRO A 143 2.51 15.04 -3.82
N TYR A 144 3.20 14.03 -3.27
CA TYR A 144 3.75 12.94 -4.04
C TYR A 144 2.78 11.75 -4.02
N PHE A 145 2.24 11.42 -5.19
CA PHE A 145 1.30 10.29 -5.32
C PHE A 145 2.08 8.99 -5.51
N VAL A 146 1.76 8.02 -4.67
CA VAL A 146 2.42 6.71 -4.69
C VAL A 146 1.38 5.59 -4.58
N HIS A 147 1.49 4.58 -5.44
CA HIS A 147 0.67 3.37 -5.31
C HIS A 147 1.14 2.54 -4.11
N HIS A 148 0.21 1.98 -3.34
CA HIS A 148 0.51 1.27 -2.08
C HIS A 148 1.49 0.09 -2.26
N ILE A 149 1.54 -0.51 -3.43
CA ILE A 149 2.49 -1.59 -3.78
C ILE A 149 3.94 -1.07 -3.83
N THR A 150 4.14 0.15 -4.34
CA THR A 150 5.49 0.69 -4.60
C THR A 150 6.42 0.63 -3.39
N PRO A 151 6.04 1.11 -2.19
CA PRO A 151 6.93 1.08 -1.03
C PRO A 151 7.12 -0.32 -0.45
N ILE A 152 6.22 -1.28 -0.71
CA ILE A 152 6.29 -2.63 -0.15
C ILE A 152 7.32 -3.49 -0.90
N LEU A 153 7.44 -3.31 -2.22
CA LEU A 153 8.29 -4.18 -3.05
C LEU A 153 9.76 -4.27 -2.58
N PRO A 154 10.46 -3.17 -2.26
CA PRO A 154 11.83 -3.24 -1.78
C PRO A 154 11.98 -4.08 -0.50
N LEU A 155 10.99 -3.98 0.42
CA LEU A 155 10.96 -4.76 1.65
C LEU A 155 10.78 -6.26 1.37
N LEU A 156 9.81 -6.63 0.52
CA LEU A 156 9.56 -8.02 0.17
C LEU A 156 10.72 -8.63 -0.62
N ARG A 157 11.33 -7.85 -1.51
CA ARG A 157 12.53 -8.25 -2.24
C ARG A 157 13.69 -8.57 -1.29
N LYS A 158 13.96 -7.71 -0.30
CA LYS A 158 14.99 -7.94 0.73
C LYS A 158 14.77 -9.26 1.46
N LEU A 159 13.52 -9.60 1.78
CA LEU A 159 13.17 -10.87 2.43
C LEU A 159 13.40 -12.09 1.52
N SER A 160 13.26 -11.92 0.20
CA SER A 160 13.37 -13.01 -0.77
C SER A 160 14.79 -13.24 -1.31
N CYS A 161 15.69 -12.25 -1.23
CA CYS A 161 17.04 -12.33 -1.81
C CYS A 161 17.90 -13.49 -1.25
N ASN A 162 17.70 -13.84 0.01
CA ASN A 162 18.51 -14.86 0.69
C ASN A 162 17.87 -16.26 0.66
N SER A 163 16.75 -16.42 -0.08
CA SER A 163 16.03 -17.69 -0.16
C SER A 163 16.26 -18.36 -1.51
N LEU A 164 16.56 -19.66 -1.49
CA LEU A 164 16.59 -20.48 -2.69
C LEU A 164 15.20 -20.91 -3.14
N SER A 165 14.22 -20.93 -2.21
CA SER A 165 12.84 -21.23 -2.51
C SER A 165 12.10 -20.01 -3.07
N LYS A 166 11.08 -20.27 -3.90
CA LYS A 166 10.15 -19.22 -4.30
C LYS A 166 9.35 -18.75 -3.10
N GLN A 167 9.01 -17.47 -3.10
CA GLN A 167 8.23 -16.87 -2.03
C GLN A 167 6.99 -16.18 -2.59
N LEU A 168 5.84 -16.50 -2.05
CA LEU A 168 4.59 -15.83 -2.33
C LEU A 168 4.20 -15.00 -1.11
N PHE A 169 3.96 -13.72 -1.33
CA PHE A 169 3.49 -12.78 -0.31
C PHE A 169 2.03 -12.42 -0.62
N VAL A 170 1.18 -12.49 0.39
CA VAL A 170 -0.24 -12.13 0.28
C VAL A 170 -0.54 -11.04 1.29
N ASN A 171 -0.89 -9.86 0.79
CA ASN A 171 -1.33 -8.71 1.57
C ASN A 171 -2.86 -8.70 1.62
N LEU A 172 -3.42 -8.85 2.81
CA LEU A 172 -4.86 -8.91 3.01
C LEU A 172 -5.41 -7.52 3.34
N HIS A 173 -6.24 -7.00 2.45
CA HIS A 173 -7.07 -5.82 2.66
C HIS A 173 -8.50 -6.23 2.96
N ARG A 174 -9.37 -5.26 3.22
CA ARG A 174 -10.78 -5.50 3.60
C ARG A 174 -11.62 -6.18 2.50
N GLN A 175 -11.36 -5.86 1.22
CA GLN A 175 -12.14 -6.33 0.06
C GLN A 175 -11.27 -6.81 -1.10
N SER A 176 -9.95 -6.79 -0.93
CA SER A 176 -9.00 -7.22 -1.94
C SER A 176 -7.78 -7.83 -1.30
N ILE A 177 -7.02 -8.58 -2.10
CA ILE A 177 -5.70 -9.09 -1.74
C ILE A 177 -4.70 -8.69 -2.82
N ASP A 178 -3.47 -8.40 -2.41
CA ASP A 178 -2.34 -8.36 -3.33
C ASP A 178 -1.56 -9.65 -3.21
N ILE A 179 -1.25 -10.27 -4.34
CA ILE A 179 -0.41 -11.45 -4.40
C ILE A 179 0.87 -11.07 -5.13
N ILE A 180 2.00 -11.25 -4.47
CA ILE A 180 3.32 -10.85 -4.95
C ILE A 180 4.28 -12.03 -4.86
N GLY A 181 4.85 -12.46 -5.98
CA GLY A 181 5.75 -13.60 -6.06
C GLY A 181 7.18 -13.19 -6.36
N TYR A 182 8.12 -13.75 -5.62
CA TYR A 182 9.57 -13.58 -5.83
C TYR A 182 10.27 -14.92 -5.97
N ALA A 183 11.30 -14.94 -6.82
CA ALA A 183 12.28 -16.03 -6.92
C ALA A 183 13.68 -15.42 -6.88
N GLN A 184 14.46 -15.74 -5.83
CA GLN A 184 15.85 -15.28 -5.65
C GLN A 184 15.97 -13.73 -5.79
N GLY A 185 15.05 -12.98 -5.20
CA GLY A 185 15.02 -11.53 -5.27
C GLY A 185 14.50 -10.92 -6.59
N SER A 186 14.10 -11.74 -7.55
CA SER A 186 13.46 -11.29 -8.79
C SER A 186 11.94 -11.37 -8.66
N LEU A 187 11.24 -10.30 -8.99
CA LEU A 187 9.77 -10.27 -9.05
C LEU A 187 9.31 -11.16 -10.22
N ILE A 188 8.50 -12.18 -9.92
CA ILE A 188 8.00 -13.13 -10.92
C ILE A 188 6.48 -13.06 -11.11
N PHE A 189 5.77 -12.47 -10.15
CA PHE A 189 4.33 -12.30 -10.21
C PHE A 189 3.88 -11.13 -9.33
N ILE A 190 2.90 -10.36 -9.79
CA ILE A 190 2.18 -9.40 -8.98
C ILE A 190 0.80 -9.14 -9.58
N ASN A 191 -0.21 -9.23 -8.75
CA ASN A 191 -1.57 -8.84 -9.11
C ASN A 191 -2.42 -8.63 -7.84
N SER A 192 -3.52 -7.88 -7.99
CA SER A 192 -4.52 -7.68 -6.95
C SER A 192 -5.84 -8.32 -7.37
N PHE A 193 -6.54 -8.92 -6.41
CA PHE A 193 -7.81 -9.60 -6.63
C PHE A 193 -8.84 -9.12 -5.62
N GLU A 194 -10.03 -8.79 -6.09
CA GLU A 194 -11.18 -8.55 -5.22
C GLU A 194 -11.74 -9.88 -4.72
N TYR A 195 -12.23 -9.91 -3.50
CA TYR A 195 -12.86 -11.09 -2.91
C TYR A 195 -14.13 -10.71 -2.14
N LYS A 196 -15.04 -11.66 -2.00
CA LYS A 196 -16.27 -11.53 -1.22
C LYS A 196 -16.27 -12.43 0.02
N GLN A 197 -15.58 -13.54 -0.05
CA GLN A 197 -15.50 -14.55 1.01
C GLN A 197 -14.09 -15.15 1.08
N THR A 198 -13.78 -15.80 2.18
CA THR A 198 -12.44 -16.35 2.44
C THR A 198 -12.04 -17.42 1.41
N GLU A 199 -13.00 -18.17 0.90
CA GLU A 199 -12.79 -19.20 -0.12
C GLU A 199 -12.26 -18.62 -1.43
N ASP A 200 -12.66 -17.40 -1.78
CA ASP A 200 -12.12 -16.71 -2.96
C ASP A 200 -10.62 -16.46 -2.79
N ILE A 201 -10.20 -16.06 -1.58
CA ILE A 201 -8.78 -15.83 -1.27
C ILE A 201 -7.99 -17.15 -1.40
N VAL A 202 -8.50 -18.23 -0.81
CA VAL A 202 -7.89 -19.57 -0.90
C VAL A 202 -7.73 -19.97 -2.36
N TYR A 203 -8.78 -19.79 -3.17
CA TYR A 203 -8.74 -20.08 -4.59
C TYR A 203 -7.66 -19.29 -5.32
N TYR A 204 -7.59 -17.96 -5.15
CA TYR A 204 -6.58 -17.12 -5.83
C TYR A 204 -5.16 -17.49 -5.40
N VAL A 205 -4.92 -17.70 -4.11
CA VAL A 205 -3.61 -18.09 -3.60
C VAL A 205 -3.15 -19.41 -4.21
N LEU A 206 -3.99 -20.45 -4.16
CA LEU A 206 -3.66 -21.79 -4.70
C LEU A 206 -3.56 -21.78 -6.23
N TYR A 207 -4.38 -20.97 -6.91
CA TYR A 207 -4.32 -20.81 -8.36
C TYR A 207 -2.97 -20.20 -8.77
N VAL A 208 -2.57 -19.07 -8.15
CA VAL A 208 -1.29 -18.42 -8.43
C VAL A 208 -0.13 -19.33 -8.05
N TRP A 209 -0.21 -20.02 -6.90
CA TRP A 209 0.79 -21.00 -6.47
C TRP A 209 1.05 -22.05 -7.54
N LYS A 210 -0.01 -22.61 -8.09
CA LYS A 210 0.07 -23.60 -9.17
C LYS A 210 0.61 -23.00 -10.47
N GLN A 211 0.15 -21.81 -10.87
CA GLN A 211 0.61 -21.13 -12.09
C GLN A 211 2.10 -20.81 -12.04
N MET A 212 2.61 -20.42 -10.88
CA MET A 212 4.03 -20.15 -10.68
C MET A 212 4.87 -21.42 -10.51
N GLY A 213 4.28 -22.62 -10.59
CA GLY A 213 4.97 -23.88 -10.42
C GLY A 213 5.66 -23.97 -9.06
N MET A 214 4.98 -23.53 -7.99
CA MET A 214 5.50 -23.55 -6.63
C MET A 214 5.29 -24.90 -5.98
N SER A 215 6.30 -25.35 -5.21
CA SER A 215 6.28 -26.60 -4.47
C SER A 215 5.60 -26.43 -3.12
N GLN A 216 4.62 -27.26 -2.81
CA GLN A 216 3.96 -27.28 -1.51
C GLN A 216 4.88 -27.67 -0.34
N GLN A 217 6.02 -28.34 -0.65
CA GLN A 217 6.95 -28.89 0.34
C GLN A 217 8.21 -28.04 0.55
N SER A 218 8.50 -27.07 -0.31
CA SER A 218 9.77 -26.31 -0.24
C SER A 218 9.61 -24.80 -0.38
N ASP A 219 8.54 -24.35 -1.05
CA ASP A 219 8.32 -22.90 -1.24
C ASP A 219 7.53 -22.30 -0.09
N GLN A 220 7.65 -21.00 0.08
CA GLN A 220 7.11 -20.30 1.25
C GLN A 220 5.97 -19.34 0.87
N LEU A 221 4.91 -19.39 1.67
CA LEU A 221 3.83 -18.39 1.70
C LEU A 221 4.03 -17.44 2.88
N SER A 222 3.92 -16.15 2.66
CA SER A 222 3.92 -15.13 3.72
C SER A 222 2.63 -14.31 3.67
N LEU A 223 1.92 -14.25 4.80
CA LEU A 223 0.66 -13.51 4.94
C LEU A 223 0.88 -12.26 5.77
N PHE A 224 0.31 -11.13 5.37
CA PHE A 224 0.32 -9.86 6.11
C PHE A 224 -0.90 -9.01 5.76
N GLY A 225 -1.10 -7.89 6.45
CA GLY A 225 -2.29 -7.06 6.36
C GLY A 225 -3.20 -7.23 7.57
N ASP A 226 -4.49 -7.49 7.38
CA ASP A 226 -5.43 -7.71 8.48
C ASP A 226 -5.05 -8.93 9.34
N PRO A 227 -4.73 -8.76 10.64
CA PRO A 227 -4.22 -9.86 11.48
C PRO A 227 -5.22 -11.00 11.69
N SER A 228 -6.52 -10.67 11.78
CA SER A 228 -7.56 -11.68 11.99
C SER A 228 -7.74 -12.52 10.73
N ALA A 229 -7.86 -11.86 9.58
CA ALA A 229 -7.95 -12.54 8.29
C ALA A 229 -6.72 -13.40 7.99
N CYS A 230 -5.50 -12.91 8.33
CA CYS A 230 -4.27 -13.69 8.20
C CYS A 230 -4.28 -14.97 9.04
N GLN A 231 -4.75 -14.90 10.29
CA GLN A 231 -4.83 -16.09 11.16
C GLN A 231 -5.82 -17.12 10.64
N ASP A 232 -7.00 -16.68 10.17
CA ASP A 232 -8.02 -17.59 9.66
C ASP A 232 -7.59 -18.24 8.34
N LEU A 233 -7.03 -17.45 7.43
CA LEU A 233 -6.49 -17.95 6.17
C LEU A 233 -5.33 -18.93 6.39
N ASN A 234 -4.44 -18.67 7.36
CA ASN A 234 -3.34 -19.55 7.72
C ASN A 234 -3.85 -20.94 8.19
N LYS A 235 -4.96 -20.99 8.96
CA LYS A 235 -5.54 -22.28 9.38
C LYS A 235 -5.98 -23.12 8.19
N ILE A 236 -6.60 -22.51 7.19
CA ILE A 236 -7.11 -23.20 6.00
C ILE A 236 -5.96 -23.62 5.07
N LEU A 237 -5.02 -22.71 4.81
CA LEU A 237 -3.94 -22.96 3.84
C LEU A 237 -2.87 -23.95 4.34
N LYS A 238 -2.78 -24.22 5.64
CA LYS A 238 -1.89 -25.26 6.20
C LYS A 238 -2.16 -26.67 5.67
N ASP A 239 -3.37 -26.94 5.21
CA ASP A 239 -3.71 -28.22 4.61
C ASP A 239 -3.11 -28.40 3.20
N TYR A 240 -2.67 -27.30 2.58
CA TYR A 240 -2.17 -27.27 1.20
C TYR A 240 -0.69 -26.86 1.09
N ILE A 241 -0.19 -26.05 2.01
CA ILE A 241 1.16 -25.45 1.95
C ILE A 241 1.89 -25.67 3.27
N GLN A 242 3.06 -26.29 3.22
CA GLN A 242 3.82 -26.66 4.39
C GLN A 242 4.42 -25.46 5.13
N TYR A 243 4.95 -24.49 4.39
CA TYR A 243 5.65 -23.35 4.99
C TYR A 243 4.84 -22.07 4.82
N ILE A 244 4.10 -21.73 5.88
CA ILE A 244 3.35 -20.46 5.96
C ILE A 244 3.88 -19.62 7.10
N LYS A 245 4.20 -18.36 6.83
CA LYS A 245 4.68 -17.38 7.78
C LYS A 245 3.71 -16.20 7.87
N LEU A 246 3.39 -15.76 9.08
CA LEU A 246 2.76 -14.46 9.29
C LEU A 246 3.87 -13.41 9.34
N LEU A 247 3.83 -12.45 8.42
CA LEU A 247 4.82 -11.40 8.35
C LEU A 247 4.46 -10.31 9.35
N GLY A 248 5.36 -10.09 10.31
CA GLY A 248 5.26 -8.99 11.26
C GLY A 248 5.85 -7.70 10.72
N MET A 249 5.74 -6.62 11.51
CA MET A 249 6.39 -5.36 11.19
C MET A 249 7.91 -5.51 11.19
N PRO A 250 8.62 -4.79 10.30
CA PRO A 250 10.09 -4.70 10.33
C PRO A 250 10.57 -4.22 11.71
N SER A 251 11.70 -4.75 12.18
CA SER A 251 12.27 -4.37 13.47
C SER A 251 12.55 -2.88 13.59
N GLU A 252 12.95 -2.26 12.49
CA GLU A 252 13.24 -0.83 12.40
C GLU A 252 12.00 0.05 12.65
N ALA A 253 10.82 -0.46 12.32
CA ALA A 253 9.55 0.25 12.50
C ALA A 253 9.25 0.56 13.98
N TYR A 254 9.67 -0.30 14.88
CA TYR A 254 9.42 -0.10 16.33
C TYR A 254 10.13 1.15 16.89
N LEU A 255 11.14 1.68 16.20
CA LEU A 255 11.78 2.94 16.57
C LEU A 255 10.89 4.17 16.32
N LEU A 256 9.86 4.02 15.48
CA LEU A 256 8.91 5.09 15.16
C LEU A 256 7.88 5.31 16.30
N GLY A 257 7.57 4.27 17.11
CA GLY A 257 6.62 4.33 18.21
C GLY A 257 5.61 3.18 18.21
N THR A 258 4.63 3.24 19.12
CA THR A 258 3.64 2.16 19.33
C THR A 258 2.57 2.06 18.24
N ASP A 259 2.24 3.18 17.60
CA ASP A 259 1.18 3.26 16.58
C ASP A 259 1.48 2.43 15.34
N VAL A 260 2.76 2.05 15.13
CA VAL A 260 3.18 1.18 14.02
C VAL A 260 2.47 -0.18 14.00
N LEU A 261 2.05 -0.69 15.18
CA LEU A 261 1.37 -1.98 15.28
C LEU A 261 -0.02 -2.01 14.61
N GLN A 262 -0.64 -0.84 14.46
CA GLN A 262 -1.95 -0.69 13.84
C GLN A 262 -1.86 -0.13 12.41
N THR A 263 -0.64 0.17 11.97
CA THR A 263 -0.39 0.85 10.70
C THR A 263 -0.20 -0.17 9.57
N PRO A 264 -0.82 0.02 8.40
CA PRO A 264 -0.57 -0.81 7.23
C PRO A 264 0.90 -0.80 6.80
N LEU A 265 1.37 -1.94 6.27
CA LEU A 265 2.78 -2.13 5.91
C LEU A 265 3.26 -1.15 4.83
N ASP A 266 2.40 -0.73 3.92
CA ASP A 266 2.71 0.25 2.87
C ASP A 266 3.09 1.63 3.45
N VAL A 267 2.36 2.08 4.48
CA VAL A 267 2.67 3.33 5.21
C VAL A 267 4.00 3.21 5.94
N ILE A 268 4.22 2.08 6.64
CA ILE A 268 5.47 1.84 7.37
C ILE A 268 6.65 1.72 6.40
N ALA A 269 6.51 0.95 5.32
CA ALA A 269 7.57 0.79 4.32
C ALA A 269 7.98 2.13 3.70
N LEU A 270 7.00 2.99 3.40
CA LEU A 270 7.28 4.34 2.90
C LEU A 270 8.03 5.18 3.93
N SER A 271 7.62 5.12 5.20
CA SER A 271 8.29 5.85 6.29
C SER A 271 9.74 5.38 6.51
N LEU A 272 10.00 4.08 6.38
CA LEU A 272 11.36 3.52 6.49
C LEU A 272 12.27 3.86 5.30
N CYS A 273 11.71 4.08 4.12
CA CYS A 273 12.48 4.54 2.95
C CYS A 273 12.91 6.01 3.05
N GLU A 274 12.33 6.76 3.99
CA GLU A 274 12.58 8.19 4.20
C GLU A 274 13.55 8.45 5.38
N LEU A 275 13.86 7.41 6.19
CA LEU A 275 14.85 7.42 7.26
C LEU A 275 16.25 7.12 6.72
#